data_526f59557b78342ad6f57814dcca935e
#
_entry.id   526f59557b78342ad6f57814dcca935e
#
_cell.length_a   1.000
_cell.length_b   1.000
_cell.length_c   1.000
_cell.angle_alpha   90.00
_cell.angle_beta   90.00
_cell.angle_gamma   90.00
#
_symmetry.space_group_name_H-M   'P 1'
#
loop_
_entity.id
_entity.type
_entity.pdbx_description
1 polymer ?
#
loop_
_entity_poly.entity_id
_entity_poly.type
_entity_poly.pdbx_seq_one_letter_code
_entity_poly.pdbx_strand_id
1 'polypeptide(L)'
;MRTQFPNQLTAGPTAGRRSVAGMVGRRLLAAALCLVVVGCSTAPSQTAATPAQATDTQGQYQLVFEMPRTDWRTTDSITGQATLSLIGSGSSDFGASGEGPLAFGFDEVDGNRHVGWSLTADCKNYHLDAGQPMSSPIKKSGGYSADAAPYDFNRWFMTDPLVHLPAGDWTITAIASLVDGSYCSGAYYTLKTTVVVHVTD
;
A
#
# COMPACT_ATOMS: atom_id res chain seq x y z
N MET A 1 28.90 35.25 -12.54
CA MET A 1 29.87 34.34 -11.91
C MET A 1 29.51 32.93 -12.33
N ARG A 2 30.35 32.33 -13.20
CA ARG A 2 30.19 30.94 -13.68
C ARG A 2 31.11 30.07 -12.84
N THR A 3 30.58 29.08 -12.15
CA THR A 3 31.35 28.02 -11.51
C THR A 3 31.13 26.72 -12.29
N GLN A 4 32.18 26.29 -12.97
CA GLN A 4 32.30 24.98 -13.61
C GLN A 4 32.66 23.94 -12.53
N PHE A 5 32.02 22.77 -12.55
CA PHE A 5 32.47 21.58 -11.85
C PHE A 5 33.10 20.60 -12.83
N PRO A 6 34.24 19.97 -12.51
CA PRO A 6 34.90 19.05 -13.40
C PRO A 6 34.33 17.62 -13.28
N ASN A 7 34.25 17.00 -14.45
CA ASN A 7 34.06 15.54 -14.64
C ASN A 7 35.20 14.76 -14.00
N GLN A 8 34.85 13.74 -13.22
CA GLN A 8 35.77 12.64 -12.88
C GLN A 8 35.19 11.32 -13.42
N LEU A 9 35.79 10.89 -14.51
CA LEU A 9 35.74 9.53 -15.01
C LEU A 9 36.68 8.67 -14.18
N THR A 10 36.21 7.59 -13.59
CA THR A 10 37.06 6.48 -13.11
C THR A 10 36.56 5.16 -13.71
N ALA A 11 37.45 4.61 -14.51
CA ALA A 11 37.35 3.31 -15.15
C ALA A 11 37.55 2.18 -14.12
N GLY A 12 36.84 1.05 -14.33
CA GLY A 12 36.97 -0.17 -13.56
C GLY A 12 38.21 -1.00 -13.83
N PRO A 13 38.37 -2.15 -13.25
CA PRO A 13 38.97 -3.25 -14.01
C PRO A 13 38.19 -4.55 -14.00
N THR A 14 38.14 -5.09 -15.16
CA THR A 14 38.15 -6.43 -15.72
C THR A 14 38.62 -7.63 -14.86
N ALA A 15 37.84 -8.70 -15.05
CA ALA A 15 38.25 -10.08 -15.28
C ALA A 15 38.82 -10.94 -14.13
N GLY A 16 38.14 -12.05 -13.91
CA GLY A 16 38.61 -13.19 -13.16
C GLY A 16 37.84 -14.46 -13.51
N ARG A 17 38.09 -14.99 -14.70
CA ARG A 17 37.71 -16.36 -15.09
C ARG A 17 38.62 -17.35 -14.31
N ARG A 18 38.05 -18.23 -13.51
CA ARG A 18 38.72 -19.48 -13.09
C ARG A 18 37.81 -20.66 -13.34
N SER A 19 38.20 -21.36 -14.38
CA SER A 19 37.88 -22.75 -14.68
C SER A 19 38.65 -23.66 -13.72
N VAL A 20 37.96 -24.60 -13.08
CA VAL A 20 38.64 -25.78 -12.50
C VAL A 20 37.85 -27.00 -12.93
N ALA A 21 38.51 -27.76 -13.77
CA ALA A 21 38.10 -29.06 -14.24
C ALA A 21 38.49 -30.15 -13.20
N GLY A 22 37.65 -31.19 -13.14
CA GLY A 22 38.13 -32.55 -12.92
C GLY A 22 38.19 -33.06 -11.50
N MET A 23 37.27 -33.97 -11.16
CA MET A 23 37.73 -35.27 -10.64
C MET A 23 36.59 -36.30 -10.71
N VAL A 24 36.81 -37.26 -11.54
CA VAL A 24 36.12 -38.54 -11.63
C VAL A 24 36.51 -39.38 -10.41
N GLY A 25 35.56 -39.78 -9.61
CA GLY A 25 35.70 -40.68 -8.47
C GLY A 25 34.59 -41.70 -8.42
N ARG A 26 34.99 -42.91 -8.70
CA ARG A 26 34.23 -44.15 -8.92
C ARG A 26 33.93 -44.84 -7.57
N ARG A 27 32.78 -45.51 -7.46
CA ARG A 27 32.43 -46.65 -6.57
C ARG A 27 31.94 -46.32 -5.17
N LEU A 28 30.65 -46.64 -4.83
CA LEU A 28 30.28 -47.95 -4.25
C LEU A 28 28.73 -47.99 -4.05
N LEU A 29 28.12 -49.04 -4.56
CA LEU A 29 26.74 -49.41 -4.24
C LEU A 29 26.63 -49.76 -2.74
N ALA A 30 25.77 -49.05 -2.04
CA ALA A 30 25.17 -49.51 -0.80
C ALA A 30 23.68 -49.35 -0.93
N ALA A 31 22.95 -50.47 -1.14
CA ALA A 31 21.50 -50.51 -1.14
C ALA A 31 21.04 -50.32 0.30
N ALA A 32 20.65 -49.13 0.68
CA ALA A 32 19.92 -48.84 1.91
C ALA A 32 18.41 -48.76 1.57
N LEU A 33 17.69 -49.76 1.98
CA LEU A 33 16.24 -49.89 1.92
C LEU A 33 15.65 -48.86 2.91
N CYS A 34 15.43 -47.63 2.47
CA CYS A 34 14.71 -46.60 3.25
C CYS A 34 13.21 -46.86 3.11
N LEU A 35 12.61 -47.40 4.17
CA LEU A 35 11.18 -47.36 4.38
C LEU A 35 10.72 -45.91 4.43
N VAL A 36 10.20 -45.40 3.34
CA VAL A 36 9.54 -44.11 3.27
C VAL A 36 8.16 -44.27 3.95
N VAL A 37 8.08 -43.90 5.22
CA VAL A 37 6.80 -43.68 5.89
C VAL A 37 6.24 -42.40 5.28
N VAL A 38 5.35 -42.53 4.31
CA VAL A 38 4.55 -41.41 3.77
C VAL A 38 3.54 -41.03 4.86
N GLY A 39 3.98 -40.22 5.79
CA GLY A 39 3.08 -39.48 6.68
C GLY A 39 2.31 -38.46 5.83
N CYS A 40 1.04 -38.72 5.55
CA CYS A 40 0.13 -37.70 5.06
C CYS A 40 0.00 -36.62 6.14
N SER A 41 0.87 -35.63 6.12
CA SER A 41 0.62 -34.36 6.80
C SER A 41 -0.51 -33.69 6.04
N THR A 42 -1.74 -33.79 6.56
CA THR A 42 -2.83 -32.90 6.17
C THR A 42 -2.42 -31.50 6.59
N ALA A 43 -1.73 -30.79 5.69
CA ALA A 43 -1.54 -29.36 5.85
C ALA A 43 -2.94 -28.74 5.96
N PRO A 44 -3.20 -27.86 6.96
CA PRO A 44 -4.46 -27.15 7.03
C PRO A 44 -4.68 -26.46 5.68
N SER A 45 -5.81 -26.73 5.03
CA SER A 45 -6.20 -26.01 3.82
C SER A 45 -6.26 -24.53 4.18
N GLN A 46 -5.26 -23.78 3.79
CA GLN A 46 -5.34 -22.31 3.83
C GLN A 46 -6.47 -21.94 2.87
N THR A 47 -7.59 -21.52 3.40
CA THR A 47 -8.65 -20.88 2.61
C THR A 47 -7.98 -19.77 1.81
N ALA A 48 -8.04 -19.85 0.49
CA ALA A 48 -7.45 -18.83 -0.37
C ALA A 48 -8.05 -17.47 0.00
N ALA A 49 -7.19 -16.52 0.35
CA ALA A 49 -7.62 -15.18 0.69
C ALA A 49 -8.34 -14.58 -0.54
N THR A 50 -9.51 -13.97 -0.31
CA THR A 50 -10.26 -13.31 -1.38
C THR A 50 -9.77 -11.87 -1.52
N PRO A 51 -9.07 -11.53 -2.62
CA PRO A 51 -8.70 -10.15 -2.89
C PRO A 51 -9.94 -9.29 -3.09
N ALA A 52 -9.88 -8.04 -2.65
CA ALA A 52 -10.93 -7.07 -2.88
C ALA A 52 -10.38 -5.86 -3.62
N GLN A 53 -11.17 -5.34 -4.55
CA GLN A 53 -10.84 -4.14 -5.30
C GLN A 53 -12.10 -3.28 -5.43
N ALA A 54 -11.92 -1.97 -5.28
CA ALA A 54 -12.98 -0.99 -5.50
C ALA A 54 -12.42 0.19 -6.28
N THR A 55 -13.28 0.85 -7.08
CA THR A 55 -12.87 1.91 -8.00
C THR A 55 -13.86 3.06 -7.96
N ASP A 56 -13.36 4.28 -8.00
CA ASP A 56 -14.13 5.50 -8.24
C ASP A 56 -13.48 6.32 -9.36
N THR A 57 -14.28 7.05 -10.11
CA THR A 57 -13.83 7.85 -11.24
C THR A 57 -14.53 9.20 -11.26
N GLN A 58 -13.76 10.27 -11.32
CA GLN A 58 -14.28 11.63 -11.43
C GLN A 58 -13.45 12.45 -12.41
N GLY A 59 -14.10 12.95 -13.47
CA GLY A 59 -13.40 13.65 -14.55
C GLY A 59 -12.39 12.74 -15.25
N GLN A 60 -11.17 13.19 -15.29
CA GLN A 60 -10.05 12.43 -15.88
C GLN A 60 -9.27 11.57 -14.88
N TYR A 61 -9.69 11.54 -13.62
CA TYR A 61 -9.00 10.82 -12.55
C TYR A 61 -9.75 9.54 -12.18
N GLN A 62 -8.99 8.49 -11.90
CA GLN A 62 -9.49 7.23 -11.36
C GLN A 62 -8.72 6.86 -10.10
N LEU A 63 -9.46 6.51 -9.06
CA LEU A 63 -8.95 5.95 -7.82
C LEU A 63 -9.29 4.46 -7.77
N VAL A 64 -8.29 3.62 -7.63
CA VAL A 64 -8.42 2.19 -7.40
C VAL A 64 -7.89 1.87 -6.01
N PHE A 65 -8.67 1.11 -5.23
CA PHE A 65 -8.25 0.64 -3.92
C PHE A 65 -8.26 -0.88 -3.90
N GLU A 66 -7.12 -1.49 -3.58
CA GLU A 66 -6.89 -2.93 -3.61
C GLU A 66 -6.45 -3.43 -2.24
N MET A 67 -7.02 -4.54 -1.82
CA MET A 67 -6.64 -5.27 -0.61
C MET A 67 -6.38 -6.75 -0.95
N PRO A 68 -5.31 -7.36 -0.41
CA PRO A 68 -4.97 -8.76 -0.71
C PRO A 68 -5.97 -9.76 -0.13
N ARG A 69 -6.75 -9.33 0.86
CA ARG A 69 -7.81 -10.13 1.51
C ARG A 69 -8.79 -9.23 2.23
N THR A 70 -9.96 -9.77 2.56
CA THR A 70 -10.99 -9.11 3.38
C THR A 70 -11.06 -9.63 4.82
N ASP A 71 -10.52 -10.84 5.08
CA ASP A 71 -10.56 -11.46 6.39
C ASP A 71 -9.22 -11.31 7.10
N TRP A 72 -9.25 -10.76 8.30
CA TRP A 72 -8.10 -10.40 9.12
C TRP A 72 -8.28 -10.87 10.55
N ARG A 73 -7.18 -10.94 11.30
CA ARG A 73 -7.21 -11.12 12.75
C ARG A 73 -6.84 -9.82 13.45
N THR A 74 -7.27 -9.65 14.69
CA THR A 74 -6.90 -8.50 15.52
C THR A 74 -5.38 -8.32 15.67
N THR A 75 -4.62 -9.41 15.50
CA THR A 75 -3.14 -9.42 15.53
C THR A 75 -2.49 -9.09 14.20
N ASP A 76 -3.25 -9.07 13.11
CA ASP A 76 -2.71 -8.80 11.78
C ASP A 76 -2.58 -7.30 11.53
N SER A 77 -1.50 -6.90 10.88
CA SER A 77 -1.42 -5.57 10.29
C SER A 77 -2.19 -5.55 8.96
N ILE A 78 -3.20 -4.71 8.86
CA ILE A 78 -4.02 -4.56 7.66
C ILE A 78 -3.22 -3.85 6.59
N THR A 79 -3.19 -4.44 5.40
CA THR A 79 -2.44 -3.93 4.24
C THR A 79 -3.34 -3.80 3.02
N GLY A 80 -2.98 -2.86 2.17
CA GLY A 80 -3.65 -2.60 0.89
C GLY A 80 -3.00 -1.40 0.23
N GLN A 81 -3.48 -1.03 -0.95
CA GLN A 81 -2.90 0.04 -1.75
C GLN A 81 -3.99 0.83 -2.46
N ALA A 82 -3.93 2.15 -2.35
CA ALA A 82 -4.69 3.05 -3.19
C ALA A 82 -3.82 3.56 -4.33
N THR A 83 -4.39 3.63 -5.53
CA THR A 83 -3.72 4.06 -6.75
C THR A 83 -4.57 5.11 -7.46
N LEU A 84 -4.02 6.32 -7.62
CA LEU A 84 -4.60 7.41 -8.40
C LEU A 84 -3.96 7.42 -9.78
N SER A 85 -4.77 7.37 -10.82
CA SER A 85 -4.34 7.39 -12.22
C SER A 85 -5.09 8.42 -13.05
N LEU A 86 -4.43 8.87 -14.13
CA LEU A 86 -5.05 9.68 -15.17
C LEU A 86 -5.64 8.76 -16.24
N ILE A 87 -6.91 8.95 -16.58
CA ILE A 87 -7.60 8.20 -17.62
C ILE A 87 -7.33 8.86 -18.96
N GLY A 88 -6.97 8.05 -19.97
CA GLY A 88 -6.71 8.53 -21.32
C GLY A 88 -5.23 8.74 -21.61
N SER A 89 -4.89 9.83 -22.28
CA SER A 89 -3.52 10.15 -22.71
C SER A 89 -3.13 11.56 -22.25
N GLY A 90 -1.82 11.81 -22.15
CA GLY A 90 -1.29 13.10 -21.76
C GLY A 90 -0.89 13.16 -20.29
N SER A 91 -0.95 14.34 -19.71
CA SER A 91 -0.58 14.62 -18.32
C SER A 91 -1.52 15.64 -17.70
N SER A 92 -1.53 15.72 -16.38
CA SER A 92 -2.28 16.71 -15.61
C SER A 92 -1.45 17.22 -14.45
N ASP A 93 -1.44 18.54 -14.26
CA ASP A 93 -0.94 19.20 -13.07
C ASP A 93 -2.10 19.45 -12.11
N PHE A 94 -1.91 19.15 -10.84
CA PHE A 94 -2.92 19.38 -9.81
C PHE A 94 -2.30 19.75 -8.47
N GLY A 95 -3.08 20.48 -7.66
CA GLY A 95 -2.75 20.79 -6.29
C GLY A 95 -3.31 19.74 -5.33
N ALA A 96 -2.58 19.39 -4.29
CA ALA A 96 -3.03 18.57 -3.20
C ALA A 96 -2.28 18.91 -1.91
N SER A 97 -2.60 18.21 -0.80
CA SER A 97 -1.87 18.29 0.45
C SER A 97 -0.37 17.99 0.27
N GLY A 98 0.48 18.62 1.05
CA GLY A 98 1.92 18.35 1.06
C GLY A 98 2.29 16.90 1.36
N GLU A 99 1.41 16.16 2.03
CA GLU A 99 1.55 14.72 2.31
C GLU A 99 1.11 13.82 1.15
N GLY A 100 0.61 14.40 0.08
CA GLY A 100 0.07 13.71 -1.10
C GLY A 100 -1.45 13.78 -1.21
N PRO A 101 -2.00 13.37 -2.35
CA PRO A 101 -3.44 13.40 -2.59
C PRO A 101 -4.21 12.28 -1.91
N LEU A 102 -3.54 11.21 -1.44
CA LEU A 102 -4.16 9.97 -0.98
C LEU A 102 -4.21 9.87 0.54
N ALA A 103 -5.40 9.59 1.08
CA ALA A 103 -5.68 9.40 2.50
C ALA A 103 -6.59 8.19 2.73
N PHE A 104 -6.72 7.76 3.99
CA PHE A 104 -7.55 6.62 4.37
C PHE A 104 -8.38 6.94 5.61
N GLY A 105 -9.64 6.46 5.59
CA GLY A 105 -10.57 6.49 6.72
C GLY A 105 -10.95 5.07 7.14
N PHE A 106 -11.35 4.90 8.39
CA PHE A 106 -11.70 3.61 9.00
C PHE A 106 -12.97 3.78 9.81
N ASP A 107 -14.04 3.11 9.41
CA ASP A 107 -15.36 3.22 10.04
C ASP A 107 -15.87 1.82 10.42
N GLU A 108 -16.21 1.61 11.69
CA GLU A 108 -16.88 0.39 12.13
C GLU A 108 -18.31 0.34 11.60
N VAL A 109 -18.71 -0.76 10.95
CA VAL A 109 -19.99 -0.83 10.23
C VAL A 109 -21.18 -0.66 11.16
N ASP A 110 -21.24 -1.42 12.25
CA ASP A 110 -22.37 -1.43 13.21
C ASP A 110 -21.98 -0.84 14.57
N GLY A 111 -20.91 -0.05 14.62
CA GLY A 111 -20.36 0.51 15.83
C GLY A 111 -20.25 2.04 15.78
N ASN A 112 -19.55 2.56 16.77
CA ASN A 112 -19.30 3.99 16.89
C ASN A 112 -17.80 4.35 16.78
N ARG A 113 -16.94 3.36 16.48
CA ARG A 113 -15.50 3.58 16.33
C ARG A 113 -15.23 4.06 14.90
N HIS A 114 -14.60 5.20 14.78
CA HIS A 114 -14.22 5.74 13.48
C HIS A 114 -12.93 6.56 13.60
N VAL A 115 -12.12 6.51 12.57
CA VAL A 115 -10.98 7.42 12.36
C VAL A 115 -11.14 8.05 11.00
N GLY A 116 -11.52 9.30 10.99
CA GLY A 116 -11.61 10.10 9.79
C GLY A 116 -10.22 10.32 9.17
N TRP A 117 -10.21 10.70 7.92
CA TRP A 117 -9.00 11.13 7.23
C TRP A 117 -8.76 12.62 7.47
N SER A 118 -7.49 13.00 7.49
CA SER A 118 -7.06 14.39 7.52
C SER A 118 -5.89 14.57 6.56
N LEU A 119 -5.90 15.67 5.86
CA LEU A 119 -4.81 16.10 4.99
C LEU A 119 -4.36 17.48 5.47
N THR A 120 -3.08 17.78 5.35
CA THR A 120 -2.56 19.10 5.69
C THR A 120 -3.14 20.16 4.75
N ALA A 121 -3.37 21.36 5.27
CA ALA A 121 -3.99 22.45 4.51
C ALA A 121 -3.03 23.15 3.53
N ASP A 122 -1.76 22.74 3.52
CA ASP A 122 -0.77 23.24 2.57
C ASP A 122 -1.07 22.75 1.15
N CYS A 123 -0.83 23.61 0.18
CA CYS A 123 -1.00 23.27 -1.23
C CYS A 123 0.35 22.98 -1.87
N LYS A 124 0.52 21.78 -2.39
CA LYS A 124 1.68 21.36 -3.18
C LYS A 124 1.23 20.95 -4.59
N ASN A 125 2.02 21.33 -5.59
CA ASN A 125 1.78 20.92 -6.96
C ASN A 125 2.31 19.50 -7.21
N TYR A 126 1.51 18.72 -7.91
CA TYR A 126 1.82 17.37 -8.36
C TYR A 126 1.62 17.27 -9.87
N HIS A 127 2.32 16.36 -10.48
CA HIS A 127 2.22 16.02 -11.90
C HIS A 127 1.86 14.55 -12.04
N LEU A 128 0.91 14.23 -12.92
CA LEU A 128 0.45 12.87 -13.17
C LEU A 128 0.41 12.62 -14.69
N ASP A 129 1.23 11.70 -15.17
CA ASP A 129 1.23 11.24 -16.54
C ASP A 129 0.29 10.05 -16.72
N ALA A 130 -0.37 9.97 -17.87
CA ALA A 130 -1.11 8.77 -18.25
C ALA A 130 -0.17 7.55 -18.31
N GLY A 131 -0.55 6.48 -17.61
CA GLY A 131 0.27 5.28 -17.49
C GLY A 131 1.34 5.32 -16.39
N GLN A 132 1.49 6.42 -15.65
CA GLN A 132 2.37 6.53 -14.49
C GLN A 132 1.56 6.90 -13.24
N PRO A 133 0.87 5.94 -12.61
CA PRO A 133 -0.01 6.21 -11.48
C PRO A 133 0.76 6.58 -10.21
N MET A 134 0.10 7.32 -9.34
CA MET A 134 0.56 7.57 -7.97
C MET A 134 -0.08 6.58 -7.02
N SER A 135 0.71 5.88 -6.22
CA SER A 135 0.22 4.90 -5.28
C SER A 135 0.64 5.19 -3.85
N SER A 136 -0.21 4.82 -2.90
CA SER A 136 0.06 4.89 -1.46
C SER A 136 -0.41 3.60 -0.79
N PRO A 137 0.42 2.96 0.01
CA PRO A 137 -0.05 1.89 0.88
C PRO A 137 -1.04 2.45 1.90
N ILE A 138 -1.90 1.58 2.45
CA ILE A 138 -2.75 1.94 3.59
C ILE A 138 -1.86 2.51 4.69
N LYS A 139 -2.22 3.68 5.17
CA LYS A 139 -1.55 4.36 6.27
C LYS A 139 -2.58 5.11 7.12
N LYS A 140 -2.21 5.41 8.34
CA LYS A 140 -2.99 6.29 9.21
C LYS A 140 -2.77 7.73 8.76
N SER A 141 -3.85 8.38 8.34
CA SER A 141 -3.83 9.76 7.85
C SER A 141 -4.82 10.66 8.59
N GLY A 142 -5.35 10.19 9.70
CA GLY A 142 -6.25 10.94 10.55
C GLY A 142 -5.53 11.61 11.71
N GLY A 143 -6.24 12.53 12.33
CA GLY A 143 -5.91 13.10 13.62
C GLY A 143 -7.05 12.86 14.59
N TYR A 144 -6.82 13.14 15.86
CA TYR A 144 -7.88 13.14 16.86
C TYR A 144 -7.78 14.36 17.76
N SER A 145 -8.94 14.80 18.26
CA SER A 145 -9.05 15.84 19.26
C SER A 145 -9.52 15.23 20.59
N ALA A 146 -9.06 15.76 21.71
CA ALA A 146 -9.51 15.32 23.02
C ALA A 146 -11.03 15.47 23.23
N ASP A 147 -11.65 16.37 22.48
CA ASP A 147 -13.09 16.65 22.54
C ASP A 147 -13.92 15.85 21.53
N ALA A 148 -13.26 15.07 20.66
CA ALA A 148 -13.92 14.28 19.63
C ALA A 148 -14.14 12.83 20.08
N ALA A 149 -15.38 12.37 20.08
CA ALA A 149 -15.68 10.95 20.27
C ALA A 149 -15.44 10.20 18.93
N PRO A 150 -14.93 8.96 18.98
CA PRO A 150 -14.50 8.17 20.13
C PRO A 150 -13.00 8.38 20.47
N TYR A 151 -12.73 9.30 21.38
CA TYR A 151 -11.37 9.74 21.70
C TYR A 151 -10.42 8.59 22.09
N ASP A 152 -10.85 7.70 22.99
CA ASP A 152 -9.99 6.61 23.49
C ASP A 152 -9.59 5.63 22.36
N PHE A 153 -10.53 5.32 21.46
CA PHE A 153 -10.25 4.51 20.31
C PHE A 153 -9.26 5.20 19.36
N ASN A 154 -9.50 6.46 19.03
CA ASN A 154 -8.63 7.21 18.12
C ASN A 154 -7.22 7.35 18.69
N ARG A 155 -7.09 7.60 19.98
CA ARG A 155 -5.79 7.65 20.66
C ARG A 155 -5.07 6.32 20.60
N TRP A 156 -5.76 5.22 20.92
CA TRP A 156 -5.20 3.87 20.82
C TRP A 156 -4.78 3.56 19.39
N PHE A 157 -5.65 3.80 18.43
CA PHE A 157 -5.38 3.54 17.02
C PHE A 157 -4.14 4.28 16.51
N MET A 158 -3.95 5.53 16.88
CA MET A 158 -2.82 6.36 16.42
C MET A 158 -1.50 6.07 17.16
N THR A 159 -1.50 5.27 18.22
CA THR A 159 -0.27 4.98 19.00
C THR A 159 0.66 4.02 18.22
N ASP A 160 0.10 3.04 17.50
CA ASP A 160 0.85 2.10 16.70
C ASP A 160 1.05 2.65 15.27
N PRO A 161 2.25 2.59 14.67
CA PRO A 161 2.45 3.00 13.28
C PRO A 161 1.75 2.08 12.26
N LEU A 162 1.49 0.81 12.63
CA LEU A 162 0.79 -0.14 11.77
C LEU A 162 -0.74 -0.01 11.95
N VAL A 163 -1.48 -0.42 10.92
CA VAL A 163 -2.94 -0.43 10.97
C VAL A 163 -3.43 -1.75 11.56
N HIS A 164 -3.85 -1.70 12.82
CA HIS A 164 -4.56 -2.79 13.49
C HIS A 164 -5.99 -2.32 13.78
N LEU A 165 -6.97 -3.20 13.60
CA LEU A 165 -8.36 -2.93 13.93
C LEU A 165 -8.87 -3.97 14.94
N PRO A 166 -9.70 -3.58 15.90
CA PRO A 166 -10.40 -4.51 16.79
C PRO A 166 -11.34 -5.42 16.01
N ALA A 167 -11.75 -6.54 16.62
CA ALA A 167 -12.76 -7.44 16.04
C ALA A 167 -14.04 -6.69 15.68
N GLY A 168 -14.61 -7.02 14.52
CA GLY A 168 -15.79 -6.39 13.92
C GLY A 168 -15.67 -6.24 12.41
N ASP A 169 -16.72 -5.73 11.81
CA ASP A 169 -16.74 -5.35 10.39
C ASP A 169 -16.37 -3.88 10.24
N TRP A 170 -15.45 -3.62 9.32
CA TRP A 170 -14.90 -2.30 9.11
C TRP A 170 -14.99 -1.89 7.65
N THR A 171 -15.44 -0.68 7.39
CA THR A 171 -15.30 -0.03 6.10
C THR A 171 -13.99 0.73 6.07
N ILE A 172 -13.10 0.35 5.15
CA ILE A 172 -11.87 1.10 4.88
C ILE A 172 -12.10 1.91 3.62
N THR A 173 -11.97 3.23 3.74
CA THR A 173 -12.19 4.18 2.64
C THR A 173 -10.84 4.71 2.16
N ALA A 174 -10.53 4.53 0.89
CA ALA A 174 -9.47 5.27 0.23
C ALA A 174 -10.04 6.56 -0.37
N ILE A 175 -9.33 7.67 -0.18
CA ILE A 175 -9.75 8.99 -0.63
C ILE A 175 -8.63 9.60 -1.47
N ALA A 176 -8.97 10.18 -2.62
CA ALA A 176 -8.11 11.08 -3.36
C ALA A 176 -8.74 12.48 -3.35
N SER A 177 -8.02 13.46 -2.77
CA SER A 177 -8.47 14.86 -2.74
C SER A 177 -7.46 15.73 -3.48
N LEU A 178 -7.92 16.36 -4.55
CA LEU A 178 -7.08 17.17 -5.43
C LEU A 178 -7.83 18.35 -6.04
N VAL A 179 -7.08 19.34 -6.45
CA VAL A 179 -7.57 20.52 -7.14
C VAL A 179 -6.90 20.58 -8.50
N ASP A 180 -7.67 20.50 -9.58
CA ASP A 180 -7.13 20.55 -10.95
C ASP A 180 -6.43 21.89 -11.20
N GLY A 181 -5.32 21.85 -11.92
CA GLY A 181 -4.49 23.01 -12.15
C GLY A 181 -3.48 23.33 -11.02
N SER A 182 -2.62 24.28 -11.30
CA SER A 182 -1.54 24.68 -10.38
C SER A 182 -2.07 25.52 -9.21
N TYR A 183 -1.37 25.44 -8.09
CA TYR A 183 -1.58 26.30 -6.89
C TYR A 183 -2.98 26.20 -6.27
N CYS A 184 -3.64 25.04 -6.35
CA CYS A 184 -4.95 24.78 -5.75
C CYS A 184 -6.04 25.82 -6.15
N SER A 185 -6.03 26.24 -7.39
CA SER A 185 -6.93 27.30 -7.89
C SER A 185 -8.00 26.83 -8.87
N GLY A 186 -8.07 25.53 -9.16
CA GLY A 186 -8.98 24.95 -10.14
C GLY A 186 -10.20 24.26 -9.55
N ALA A 187 -10.75 23.30 -10.29
CA ALA A 187 -11.87 22.49 -9.87
C ALA A 187 -11.43 21.45 -8.80
N TYR A 188 -12.28 21.29 -7.79
CA TYR A 188 -12.05 20.28 -6.74
C TYR A 188 -12.56 18.92 -7.18
N TYR A 189 -11.75 17.89 -6.95
CA TYR A 189 -12.11 16.48 -7.10
C TYR A 189 -11.91 15.76 -5.78
N THR A 190 -12.89 14.96 -5.41
CA THR A 190 -12.80 14.08 -4.25
C THR A 190 -13.33 12.70 -4.63
N LEU A 191 -12.41 11.82 -5.00
CA LEU A 191 -12.72 10.44 -5.28
C LEU A 191 -12.70 9.64 -3.98
N LYS A 192 -13.67 8.73 -3.82
CA LYS A 192 -13.79 7.86 -2.65
C LYS A 192 -14.19 6.47 -3.06
N THR A 193 -13.47 5.48 -2.58
CA THR A 193 -13.82 4.08 -2.79
C THR A 193 -13.61 3.28 -1.52
N THR A 194 -14.41 2.25 -1.30
CA THR A 194 -14.47 1.53 -0.03
C THR A 194 -14.33 0.03 -0.21
N VAL A 195 -13.69 -0.61 0.76
CA VAL A 195 -13.67 -2.07 0.93
C VAL A 195 -14.12 -2.37 2.35
N VAL A 196 -15.02 -3.34 2.50
CA VAL A 196 -15.41 -3.88 3.81
C VAL A 196 -14.48 -5.03 4.16
N VAL A 197 -13.96 -5.03 5.38
CA VAL A 197 -13.11 -6.09 5.93
C VAL A 197 -13.74 -6.65 7.21
N HIS A 198 -13.53 -7.93 7.43
CA HIS A 198 -13.96 -8.65 8.62
C HIS A 198 -12.75 -8.98 9.50
N VAL A 199 -12.75 -8.52 10.75
CA VAL A 199 -11.67 -8.73 11.71
C VAL A 199 -12.14 -9.64 12.83
N THR A 200 -11.44 -10.75 13.06
CA THR A 200 -11.71 -11.72 14.12
C THR A 200 -10.56 -11.80 15.11
N ASP A 201 -10.81 -12.35 16.29
CA ASP A 201 -9.77 -12.62 17.30
C ASP A 201 -8.85 -13.79 16.90
#